data_d770f6d20af01b515d03b841e13c06a8
#
_entry.id   d770f6d20af01b515d03b841e13c06a8
#
_cell.length_a   1.000
_cell.length_b   1.000
_cell.length_c   1.000
_cell.angle_alpha   90.00
_cell.angle_beta   90.00
_cell.angle_gamma   90.00
#
_symmetry.space_group_name_H-M   'P 1'
#
loop_
_entity.id
_entity.type
_entity.pdbx_description
1 polymer ?
#
loop_
_entity_poly.entity_id
_entity_poly.type
_entity_poly.pdbx_seq_one_letter_code
_entity_poly.pdbx_strand_id
1 'polypeptide(L)'
;MKNRIFLNWLILFIGVVAITSFCFTSALADEVNNPSGVQVQSGNGSMAPQPLGDLEPEDGSFGTNYQYTWIAYSDFTPAASTVTFSRTSGYIYRTGGGDIYFWAPIHLPSGAYLYYAQVFYYDNDSGAVYAYIYRTTPYTTDTSLTSCSSSGTPGYSYCVLYPYETIRNGDSMYNVYVGLSNATINLRFTGVRLFWARQIHTGLSHPFNDIGSLPSLWQNSIAALYQSGITSGTSSNTYSPNAYVTRGQMAVFLAKALGLYWSYPY
;
A
#
# COMPACT_ATOMS: atom_id res chain seq x y z
N MET A 1 -14.94 44.03 59.55
CA MET A 1 -15.80 42.92 59.27
C MET A 1 -15.60 42.49 57.83
N LYS A 2 -14.52 41.84 57.52
CA LYS A 2 -14.22 41.18 56.22
C LYS A 2 -13.07 40.25 56.52
N ASN A 3 -13.22 38.97 56.37
CA ASN A 3 -12.24 37.91 56.34
C ASN A 3 -12.71 36.66 57.11
N ARG A 4 -13.74 35.99 56.58
CA ARG A 4 -14.14 34.67 57.09
C ARG A 4 -14.79 33.79 56.01
N ILE A 5 -14.52 34.00 54.72
CA ILE A 5 -15.13 33.16 53.65
C ILE A 5 -14.06 32.43 52.78
N PHE A 6 -12.78 32.53 53.08
CA PHE A 6 -11.73 31.93 52.22
C PHE A 6 -11.07 30.68 52.80
N LEU A 7 -11.57 30.10 53.87
CA LEU A 7 -10.90 28.96 54.51
C LEU A 7 -11.66 27.65 54.48
N ASN A 8 -12.76 27.53 53.77
CA ASN A 8 -13.54 26.28 53.71
C ASN A 8 -13.55 25.58 52.34
N TRP A 9 -12.70 25.97 51.39
CA TRP A 9 -12.57 25.30 50.12
C TRP A 9 -11.23 24.58 49.89
N LEU A 10 -10.37 24.51 50.93
CA LEU A 10 -9.05 23.90 50.82
C LEU A 10 -8.92 22.54 51.51
N ILE A 11 -9.99 21.97 52.03
CA ILE A 11 -9.94 20.67 52.79
C ILE A 11 -10.73 19.54 52.07
N LEU A 12 -11.15 19.72 50.84
CA LEU A 12 -11.88 18.64 50.14
C LEU A 12 -11.19 18.07 48.88
N PHE A 13 -9.87 18.21 48.76
CA PHE A 13 -9.10 17.65 47.63
C PHE A 13 -7.89 16.81 48.04
N ILE A 14 -7.85 16.31 49.30
CA ILE A 14 -6.86 15.34 49.76
C ILE A 14 -7.61 14.09 50.21
N GLY A 15 -7.95 13.26 49.27
CA GLY A 15 -8.52 11.97 49.56
C GLY A 15 -8.97 11.26 48.32
N VAL A 16 -8.19 10.24 47.99
CA VAL A 16 -8.39 9.23 46.95
C VAL A 16 -7.52 9.43 45.72
N VAL A 17 -6.21 9.31 45.88
CA VAL A 17 -5.38 8.65 44.90
C VAL A 17 -5.18 7.21 45.38
N ALA A 18 -6.14 6.37 45.10
CA ALA A 18 -5.95 4.92 45.16
C ALA A 18 -5.07 4.54 43.94
N ILE A 19 -3.82 4.30 44.24
CA ILE A 19 -2.87 3.65 43.31
C ILE A 19 -3.37 2.22 43.10
N THR A 20 -4.20 1.99 42.11
CA THR A 20 -4.38 0.66 41.56
C THR A 20 -3.18 0.39 40.65
N SER A 21 -2.15 -0.22 41.24
CA SER A 21 -1.12 -0.96 40.49
C SER A 21 -1.82 -2.04 39.69
N PHE A 22 -2.17 -1.74 38.44
CA PHE A 22 -2.46 -2.76 37.46
C PHE A 22 -1.12 -3.37 37.05
N CYS A 23 -0.81 -4.52 37.62
CA CYS A 23 0.13 -5.48 37.03
C CYS A 23 -0.37 -5.79 35.61
N PHE A 24 0.20 -5.15 34.61
CA PHE A 24 0.16 -5.67 33.26
C PHE A 24 1.05 -6.92 33.22
N THR A 25 0.48 -8.07 33.50
CA THR A 25 1.04 -9.31 33.02
C THR A 25 0.92 -9.26 31.50
N SER A 26 2.06 -9.13 30.84
CA SER A 26 2.23 -9.30 29.41
C SER A 26 1.92 -10.76 29.04
N ALA A 27 0.65 -11.04 28.79
CA ALA A 27 0.20 -12.19 28.04
C ALA A 27 -0.06 -11.72 26.61
N LEU A 28 0.99 -11.37 25.88
CA LEU A 28 1.03 -11.34 24.42
C LEU A 28 1.66 -12.65 23.96
N ALA A 29 0.94 -13.73 24.16
CA ALA A 29 0.99 -14.84 23.24
C ALA A 29 -0.14 -14.57 22.23
N ASP A 30 0.09 -13.70 21.25
CA ASP A 30 -0.64 -13.78 20.01
C ASP A 30 -0.30 -15.14 19.41
N GLU A 31 -1.21 -16.09 19.57
CA GLU A 31 -1.34 -17.19 18.65
C GLU A 31 -1.52 -16.56 17.26
N VAL A 32 -0.42 -16.45 16.54
CA VAL A 32 -0.46 -16.37 15.09
C VAL A 32 -1.11 -17.69 14.68
N ASN A 33 -2.41 -17.65 14.47
CA ASN A 33 -3.15 -18.68 13.79
C ASN A 33 -2.53 -18.79 12.40
N ASN A 34 -1.56 -19.70 12.27
CA ASN A 34 -0.97 -20.10 11.01
C ASN A 34 -1.97 -21.08 10.38
N PRO A 35 -2.76 -20.66 9.37
CA PRO A 35 -3.77 -21.54 8.78
C PRO A 35 -3.17 -22.61 7.87
N SER A 36 -1.86 -22.66 7.71
CA SER A 36 -1.17 -23.74 7.01
C SER A 36 -0.33 -24.51 8.01
N GLY A 37 -0.74 -25.72 8.35
CA GLY A 37 -0.05 -26.64 9.25
C GLY A 37 1.32 -27.11 8.73
N VAL A 38 2.21 -26.19 8.41
CA VAL A 38 3.61 -26.48 8.14
C VAL A 38 4.32 -26.58 9.48
N GLN A 39 4.37 -27.79 10.01
CA GLN A 39 5.27 -28.14 11.11
C GLN A 39 6.70 -28.01 10.60
N VAL A 40 7.40 -26.98 11.07
CA VAL A 40 8.87 -26.92 10.91
C VAL A 40 9.46 -27.92 11.88
N GLN A 41 9.66 -29.14 11.43
CA GLN A 41 10.48 -30.10 12.15
C GLN A 41 11.95 -29.72 12.03
N SER A 42 12.56 -29.29 13.13
CA SER A 42 14.01 -29.25 13.28
C SER A 42 14.53 -30.67 13.37
N GLY A 43 14.85 -31.31 12.25
CA GLY A 43 15.44 -32.64 12.20
C GLY A 43 16.47 -32.67 11.07
N ASN A 44 17.70 -33.05 11.40
CA ASN A 44 18.79 -33.41 10.47
C ASN A 44 18.40 -34.63 9.62
N GLY A 45 17.41 -34.50 8.76
CA GLY A 45 17.01 -35.51 7.81
C GLY A 45 17.05 -34.88 6.42
N SER A 46 17.77 -35.54 5.50
CA SER A 46 17.69 -35.25 4.07
C SER A 46 16.21 -35.31 3.66
N MET A 47 15.54 -34.18 3.58
CA MET A 47 14.19 -34.12 3.03
C MET A 47 14.27 -34.48 1.55
N ALA A 48 13.74 -35.63 1.19
CA ALA A 48 13.39 -35.90 -0.19
C ALA A 48 12.42 -34.80 -0.65
N PRO A 49 12.64 -34.16 -1.83
CA PRO A 49 11.73 -33.14 -2.33
C PRO A 49 10.33 -33.72 -2.47
N GLN A 50 9.36 -33.09 -1.85
CA GLN A 50 7.95 -33.43 -2.05
C GLN A 50 7.54 -33.11 -3.49
N PRO A 51 6.76 -33.97 -4.15
CA PRO A 51 6.18 -33.65 -5.45
C PRO A 51 5.32 -32.39 -5.38
N LEU A 52 5.45 -31.51 -6.36
CA LEU A 52 4.69 -30.25 -6.46
C LEU A 52 3.15 -30.44 -6.40
N GLY A 53 2.64 -31.65 -6.59
CA GLY A 53 1.22 -31.97 -6.51
C GLY A 53 0.60 -31.87 -5.11
N ASP A 54 1.42 -31.87 -4.04
CA ASP A 54 0.94 -31.79 -2.66
C ASP A 54 0.88 -30.33 -2.13
N LEU A 55 1.28 -29.38 -2.97
CA LEU A 55 1.23 -27.94 -2.67
C LEU A 55 0.09 -27.27 -3.45
N GLU A 56 -1.08 -27.88 -3.48
CA GLU A 56 -2.28 -27.18 -3.94
C GLU A 56 -2.51 -25.99 -2.98
N PRO A 57 -2.45 -24.73 -3.48
CA PRO A 57 -2.88 -23.62 -2.66
C PRO A 57 -4.35 -23.84 -2.36
N GLU A 58 -4.68 -24.04 -1.09
CA GLU A 58 -6.07 -24.04 -0.70
C GLU A 58 -6.72 -22.76 -1.22
N ASP A 59 -7.71 -22.94 -2.09
CA ASP A 59 -8.64 -21.95 -2.66
C ASP A 59 -8.11 -20.77 -3.47
N GLY A 60 -7.06 -20.90 -4.20
CA GLY A 60 -6.77 -19.96 -5.32
C GLY A 60 -6.49 -18.51 -4.92
N SER A 61 -6.27 -18.18 -3.66
CA SER A 61 -6.03 -16.82 -3.19
C SER A 61 -4.54 -16.44 -3.12
N PHE A 62 -3.76 -16.85 -4.11
CA PHE A 62 -2.41 -16.31 -4.27
C PHE A 62 -2.52 -14.81 -4.58
N GLY A 63 -2.26 -13.97 -3.56
CA GLY A 63 -2.00 -12.55 -3.76
C GLY A 63 -3.21 -11.62 -3.76
N THR A 64 -4.34 -11.99 -3.16
CA THR A 64 -5.43 -11.05 -2.87
C THR A 64 -5.16 -10.15 -1.65
N ASN A 65 -4.05 -10.35 -0.95
CA ASN A 65 -3.66 -9.46 0.12
C ASN A 65 -3.26 -8.11 -0.46
N TYR A 66 -4.09 -7.11 -0.23
CA TYR A 66 -3.76 -5.73 -0.53
C TYR A 66 -2.49 -5.31 0.19
N GLN A 67 -1.62 -4.67 -0.57
CA GLN A 67 -0.52 -3.89 -0.03
C GLN A 67 -1.03 -2.50 0.31
N TYR A 68 -0.45 -1.90 1.34
CA TYR A 68 -0.77 -0.54 1.76
C TYR A 68 0.47 0.33 1.63
N THR A 69 0.32 1.50 1.01
CA THR A 69 1.37 2.52 0.96
C THR A 69 0.79 3.83 1.42
N TRP A 70 1.47 4.50 2.35
CA TRP A 70 1.09 5.82 2.81
C TRP A 70 1.90 6.89 2.11
N ILE A 71 1.21 7.97 1.73
CA ILE A 71 1.80 9.25 1.35
C ILE A 71 1.45 10.20 2.49
N ALA A 72 2.46 10.60 3.24
CA ALA A 72 2.27 11.46 4.40
C ALA A 72 1.97 12.90 3.98
N TYR A 73 1.32 13.68 4.83
CA TYR A 73 1.12 15.12 4.58
C TYR A 73 2.42 15.87 4.30
N SER A 74 3.56 15.40 4.82
CA SER A 74 4.88 15.97 4.61
C SER A 74 5.40 15.83 3.18
N ASP A 75 4.93 14.84 2.44
CA ASP A 75 5.36 14.51 1.08
C ASP A 75 4.67 15.40 0.03
N PHE A 76 3.61 16.10 0.46
CA PHE A 76 2.86 17.00 -0.42
C PHE A 76 3.54 18.35 -0.55
N THR A 77 3.61 18.84 -1.78
CA THR A 77 4.08 20.18 -2.13
C THR A 77 2.96 21.01 -2.75
N PRO A 78 2.97 22.35 -2.61
CA PRO A 78 2.01 23.21 -3.32
C PRO A 78 2.08 23.00 -4.83
N ALA A 79 0.94 22.94 -5.50
CA ALA A 79 0.87 22.85 -6.95
C ALA A 79 1.27 24.15 -7.65
N ALA A 80 1.15 25.28 -6.95
CA ALA A 80 1.58 26.60 -7.44
C ALA A 80 2.31 27.37 -6.33
N SER A 81 3.23 28.24 -6.73
CA SER A 81 3.99 29.11 -5.81
C SER A 81 3.14 30.13 -5.05
N THR A 82 1.91 30.34 -5.51
CA THR A 82 0.94 31.26 -4.87
C THR A 82 0.24 30.65 -3.66
N VAL A 83 0.30 29.32 -3.46
CA VAL A 83 -0.32 28.66 -2.29
C VAL A 83 0.48 28.98 -1.05
N THR A 84 -0.14 29.63 -0.08
CA THR A 84 0.44 29.78 1.27
C THR A 84 -0.19 28.76 2.21
N PHE A 85 0.63 28.13 3.04
CA PHE A 85 0.20 27.02 3.87
C PHE A 85 1.01 26.93 5.17
N SER A 86 0.49 26.15 6.11
CA SER A 86 1.21 25.74 7.32
C SER A 86 1.20 24.22 7.44
N ARG A 87 2.33 23.68 7.89
CA ARG A 87 2.48 22.28 8.32
C ARG A 87 2.67 22.25 9.82
N THR A 88 1.90 21.39 10.46
CA THR A 88 2.07 21.08 11.89
C THR A 88 2.28 19.58 12.04
N SER A 89 2.53 19.11 13.26
CA SER A 89 2.62 17.68 13.51
C SER A 89 1.30 16.98 13.09
N GLY A 90 1.33 16.21 12.02
CA GLY A 90 0.24 15.34 11.58
C GLY A 90 -0.66 15.86 10.46
N TYR A 91 -0.58 17.13 10.03
CA TYR A 91 -1.44 17.65 8.96
C TYR A 91 -0.89 18.90 8.26
N ILE A 92 -1.49 19.21 7.12
CA ILE A 92 -1.25 20.44 6.35
C ILE A 92 -2.57 21.16 6.10
N TYR A 93 -2.54 22.50 6.11
CA TYR A 93 -3.68 23.36 5.79
C TYR A 93 -3.23 24.63 5.07
N ARG A 94 -4.13 25.21 4.27
CA ARG A 94 -3.89 26.48 3.61
C ARG A 94 -4.02 27.64 4.61
N THR A 95 -3.16 28.64 4.44
CA THR A 95 -3.25 29.94 5.11
C THR A 95 -3.62 31.07 4.17
N GLY A 96 -3.64 30.82 2.83
CA GLY A 96 -4.01 31.79 1.82
C GLY A 96 -3.57 31.37 0.42
N GLY A 97 -3.55 32.34 -0.49
CA GLY A 97 -3.10 32.18 -1.88
C GLY A 97 -4.22 31.90 -2.88
N GLY A 98 -3.89 32.03 -4.18
CA GLY A 98 -4.85 31.91 -5.28
C GLY A 98 -5.17 30.49 -5.72
N ASP A 99 -4.23 29.55 -5.55
CA ASP A 99 -4.43 28.13 -5.82
C ASP A 99 -4.81 27.38 -4.54
N ILE A 100 -5.42 26.22 -4.70
CA ILE A 100 -5.93 25.43 -3.58
C ILE A 100 -5.25 24.07 -3.44
N TYR A 101 -4.43 23.63 -4.42
CA TYR A 101 -3.96 22.27 -4.54
C TYR A 101 -2.55 22.05 -3.99
N PHE A 102 -2.39 20.87 -3.38
CA PHE A 102 -1.13 20.23 -3.06
C PHE A 102 -1.05 18.93 -3.85
N TRP A 103 0.15 18.51 -4.20
CA TRP A 103 0.34 17.26 -4.93
C TRP A 103 1.51 16.46 -4.36
N ALA A 104 1.45 15.14 -4.56
CA ALA A 104 2.53 14.23 -4.27
C ALA A 104 2.58 13.12 -5.33
N PRO A 105 3.79 12.60 -5.66
CA PRO A 105 3.91 11.48 -6.57
C PRO A 105 3.43 10.18 -5.94
N ILE A 106 2.86 9.29 -6.76
CA ILE A 106 2.51 7.93 -6.38
C ILE A 106 3.62 7.00 -6.86
N HIS A 107 4.38 6.43 -5.92
CA HIS A 107 5.45 5.48 -6.20
C HIS A 107 4.98 4.06 -5.87
N LEU A 108 4.52 3.35 -6.89
CA LEU A 108 4.17 1.93 -6.81
C LEU A 108 4.98 1.15 -7.84
N PRO A 109 5.24 -0.16 -7.61
CA PRO A 109 5.94 -0.97 -8.59
C PRO A 109 5.18 -1.05 -9.91
N SER A 110 5.90 -1.09 -11.03
CA SER A 110 5.28 -1.34 -12.33
C SER A 110 4.57 -2.70 -12.34
N GLY A 111 3.37 -2.75 -12.94
CA GLY A 111 2.49 -3.91 -12.90
C GLY A 111 1.64 -4.05 -11.63
N ALA A 112 1.81 -3.16 -10.64
CA ALA A 112 0.87 -3.07 -9.53
C ALA A 112 -0.49 -2.56 -10.01
N TYR A 113 -1.56 -3.12 -9.48
CA TYR A 113 -2.92 -2.64 -9.71
C TYR A 113 -3.37 -1.81 -8.52
N LEU A 114 -3.59 -0.51 -8.75
CA LEU A 114 -4.08 0.43 -7.75
C LEU A 114 -5.61 0.37 -7.73
N TYR A 115 -6.16 -0.25 -6.69
CA TYR A 115 -7.61 -0.43 -6.55
C TYR A 115 -8.29 0.86 -6.11
N TYR A 116 -7.84 1.39 -4.99
CA TYR A 116 -8.38 2.64 -4.45
C TYR A 116 -7.39 3.34 -3.54
N ALA A 117 -7.68 4.59 -3.24
CA ALA A 117 -6.95 5.39 -2.27
C ALA A 117 -7.93 6.08 -1.32
N GLN A 118 -7.52 6.24 -0.08
CA GLN A 118 -8.27 6.99 0.94
C GLN A 118 -7.52 8.26 1.28
N VAL A 119 -8.18 9.40 1.14
CA VAL A 119 -7.64 10.72 1.50
C VAL A 119 -8.22 11.10 2.85
N PHE A 120 -7.39 11.16 3.88
CA PHE A 120 -7.79 11.45 5.25
C PHE A 120 -7.73 12.95 5.52
N TYR A 121 -8.80 13.50 6.07
CA TYR A 121 -8.93 14.93 6.31
C TYR A 121 -9.70 15.23 7.61
N TYR A 122 -9.62 16.48 8.03
CA TYR A 122 -10.54 17.10 8.96
C TYR A 122 -11.26 18.23 8.22
N ASP A 123 -12.58 18.20 8.25
CA ASP A 123 -13.45 19.20 7.65
C ASP A 123 -14.45 19.69 8.70
N ASN A 124 -14.29 20.93 9.14
CA ASN A 124 -15.22 21.64 10.02
C ASN A 124 -15.34 23.09 9.51
N ASP A 125 -15.55 23.22 8.21
CA ASP A 125 -15.61 24.46 7.47
C ASP A 125 -16.73 24.41 6.44
N SER A 126 -17.12 25.55 5.90
CA SER A 126 -18.06 25.63 4.79
C SER A 126 -17.46 25.27 3.43
N GLY A 127 -16.14 25.17 3.37
CA GLY A 127 -15.41 24.71 2.21
C GLY A 127 -15.38 23.18 2.11
N ALA A 128 -14.62 22.66 1.15
CA ALA A 128 -14.48 21.25 0.93
C ALA A 128 -13.03 20.85 0.66
N VAL A 129 -12.70 19.62 1.00
CA VAL A 129 -11.50 18.92 0.55
C VAL A 129 -11.82 18.26 -0.78
N TYR A 130 -11.00 18.48 -1.79
CA TYR A 130 -11.06 17.79 -3.08
C TYR A 130 -9.85 16.91 -3.24
N ALA A 131 -10.00 15.78 -3.91
CA ALA A 131 -8.86 14.95 -4.25
C ALA A 131 -9.01 14.34 -5.63
N TYR A 132 -7.85 14.15 -6.29
CA TYR A 132 -7.76 13.61 -7.65
C TYR A 132 -6.55 12.70 -7.75
N ILE A 133 -6.64 11.66 -8.58
CA ILE A 133 -5.47 10.93 -9.07
C ILE A 133 -5.35 11.21 -10.56
N TYR A 134 -4.16 11.65 -10.97
CA TYR A 134 -3.81 11.87 -12.36
C TYR A 134 -2.77 10.87 -12.84
N ARG A 135 -2.91 10.49 -14.10
CA ARG A 135 -1.88 9.83 -14.88
C ARG A 135 -1.35 10.84 -15.91
N THR A 136 -0.05 11.02 -15.92
CA THR A 136 0.66 11.86 -16.91
C THR A 136 1.50 10.95 -17.78
N THR A 137 1.34 11.01 -19.09
CA THR A 137 2.25 10.39 -20.04
C THR A 137 3.19 11.45 -20.63
N PRO A 138 4.45 11.11 -20.97
CA PRO A 138 5.36 12.07 -21.60
C PRO A 138 4.71 12.75 -22.82
N TYR A 139 4.85 14.06 -22.92
CA TYR A 139 4.36 14.88 -24.03
C TYR A 139 2.83 14.99 -24.17
N THR A 140 2.06 14.58 -23.17
CA THR A 140 0.60 14.70 -23.17
C THR A 140 0.11 15.45 -21.93
N THR A 141 -1.17 15.84 -21.97
CA THR A 141 -1.85 16.43 -20.81
C THR A 141 -2.16 15.37 -19.76
N ASP A 142 -2.29 15.82 -18.51
CA ASP A 142 -2.72 14.99 -17.41
C ASP A 142 -4.11 14.41 -17.67
N THR A 143 -4.26 13.11 -17.41
CA THR A 143 -5.54 12.42 -17.46
C THR A 143 -6.02 12.21 -16.03
N SER A 144 -7.16 12.78 -15.66
CA SER A 144 -7.82 12.49 -14.39
C SER A 144 -8.38 11.09 -14.41
N LEU A 145 -7.93 10.24 -13.51
CA LEU A 145 -8.42 8.86 -13.36
C LEU A 145 -9.65 8.80 -12.45
N THR A 146 -9.67 9.62 -11.42
CA THR A 146 -10.72 9.60 -10.40
C THR A 146 -10.67 10.87 -9.56
N SER A 147 -11.79 11.18 -8.91
CA SER A 147 -11.91 12.29 -7.97
C SER A 147 -12.82 11.93 -6.79
N CYS A 148 -12.64 12.61 -5.67
CA CYS A 148 -13.58 12.61 -4.54
C CYS A 148 -13.57 13.98 -3.85
N SER A 149 -14.55 14.21 -2.98
CA SER A 149 -14.62 15.39 -2.12
C SER A 149 -15.10 15.05 -0.73
N SER A 150 -14.88 15.95 0.23
CA SER A 150 -15.47 15.83 1.56
C SER A 150 -16.99 15.90 1.49
N SER A 151 -17.66 15.18 2.42
CA SER A 151 -19.11 15.01 2.44
C SER A 151 -19.87 16.18 3.06
N GLY A 152 -19.16 17.22 3.56
CA GLY A 152 -19.76 18.32 4.32
C GLY A 152 -20.19 17.93 5.76
N THR A 153 -19.91 16.71 6.19
CA THR A 153 -20.12 16.30 7.58
C THR A 153 -18.92 16.75 8.42
N PRO A 154 -19.10 17.60 9.45
CA PRO A 154 -18.00 18.11 10.24
C PRO A 154 -17.21 17.01 10.95
N GLY A 155 -15.88 17.13 10.97
CA GLY A 155 -14.99 16.29 11.75
C GLY A 155 -13.93 15.55 10.92
N TYR A 156 -13.31 14.55 11.55
CA TYR A 156 -12.36 13.65 10.89
C TYR A 156 -13.10 12.65 10.02
N SER A 157 -12.66 12.53 8.77
CA SER A 157 -13.23 11.61 7.81
C SER A 157 -12.23 11.27 6.70
N TYR A 158 -12.67 10.54 5.71
CA TYR A 158 -11.91 10.30 4.49
C TYR A 158 -12.85 10.25 3.29
N CYS A 159 -12.35 10.59 2.10
CA CYS A 159 -13.01 10.27 0.84
C CYS A 159 -12.20 9.23 0.08
N VAL A 160 -12.85 8.52 -0.84
CA VAL A 160 -12.25 7.40 -1.55
C VAL A 160 -12.15 7.70 -3.04
N LEU A 161 -10.95 7.47 -3.57
CA LEU A 161 -10.61 7.54 -4.99
C LEU A 161 -10.53 6.12 -5.54
N TYR A 162 -11.16 5.82 -6.67
CA TYR A 162 -11.19 4.51 -7.31
C TYR A 162 -10.55 4.59 -8.71
N PRO A 163 -9.22 4.62 -8.83
CA PRO A 163 -8.56 4.70 -10.13
C PRO A 163 -8.68 3.41 -10.94
N TYR A 164 -8.68 2.23 -10.29
CA TYR A 164 -8.69 0.93 -10.94
C TYR A 164 -7.64 0.83 -12.06
N GLU A 165 -6.42 1.24 -11.77
CA GLU A 165 -5.36 1.47 -12.75
C GLU A 165 -4.18 0.51 -12.56
N THR A 166 -3.67 -0.03 -13.66
CA THR A 166 -2.40 -0.77 -13.66
C THR A 166 -1.24 0.22 -13.81
N ILE A 167 -0.34 0.23 -12.85
CA ILE A 167 0.83 1.13 -12.83
C ILE A 167 1.81 0.75 -13.94
N ARG A 168 2.19 1.72 -14.76
CA ARG A 168 3.07 1.58 -15.93
C ARG A 168 4.18 2.63 -15.88
N ASN A 169 5.20 2.39 -15.03
CA ASN A 169 6.29 3.35 -14.82
C ASN A 169 7.18 3.56 -16.06
N GLY A 170 7.08 2.71 -17.08
CA GLY A 170 7.83 2.86 -18.32
C GLY A 170 7.32 3.98 -19.22
N ASP A 171 6.03 4.32 -19.12
CA ASP A 171 5.36 5.29 -19.99
C ASP A 171 4.47 6.30 -19.26
N SER A 172 4.31 6.17 -17.97
CA SER A 172 3.36 6.97 -17.19
C SER A 172 3.90 7.35 -15.82
N MET A 173 3.54 8.55 -15.38
CA MET A 173 3.72 9.05 -14.03
C MET A 173 2.35 9.18 -13.36
N TYR A 174 2.31 8.99 -12.05
CA TYR A 174 1.07 9.07 -11.28
C TYR A 174 1.22 10.03 -10.12
N ASN A 175 0.23 10.89 -9.96
CA ASN A 175 0.23 11.91 -8.92
C ASN A 175 -1.13 11.95 -8.22
N VAL A 176 -1.12 12.21 -6.92
CA VAL A 176 -2.32 12.54 -6.16
C VAL A 176 -2.32 14.03 -5.84
N TYR A 177 -3.45 14.67 -6.08
CA TYR A 177 -3.71 16.07 -5.74
C TYR A 177 -4.73 16.14 -4.63
N VAL A 178 -4.50 17.02 -3.67
CA VAL A 178 -5.45 17.34 -2.60
C VAL A 178 -5.66 18.85 -2.57
N GLY A 179 -6.90 19.27 -2.76
CA GLY A 179 -7.30 20.68 -2.73
C GLY A 179 -8.04 21.03 -1.45
N LEU A 180 -7.72 22.18 -0.88
CA LEU A 180 -8.41 22.75 0.27
C LEU A 180 -9.06 24.07 -0.18
N SER A 181 -10.40 24.11 -0.34
CA SER A 181 -11.06 25.27 -0.93
C SER A 181 -10.93 26.53 -0.08
N ASN A 182 -10.93 26.40 1.23
CA ASN A 182 -10.80 27.52 2.16
C ASN A 182 -9.43 27.52 2.86
N ALA A 183 -8.92 28.72 3.16
CA ALA A 183 -7.66 28.94 3.84
C ALA A 183 -7.90 29.02 5.36
N THR A 184 -8.04 27.86 6.00
CA THR A 184 -8.36 27.74 7.42
C THR A 184 -7.79 26.45 8.02
N ILE A 185 -7.47 26.48 9.30
CA ILE A 185 -7.06 25.27 10.04
C ILE A 185 -8.21 24.25 10.19
N ASN A 186 -9.46 24.71 10.05
CA ASN A 186 -10.63 23.85 10.13
C ASN A 186 -10.83 23.00 8.88
N LEU A 187 -10.07 23.26 7.82
CA LEU A 187 -10.01 22.47 6.61
C LEU A 187 -8.57 22.04 6.35
N ARG A 188 -8.26 20.77 6.65
CA ARG A 188 -6.89 20.23 6.60
C ARG A 188 -6.86 18.77 6.21
N PHE A 189 -5.75 18.27 5.68
CA PHE A 189 -5.58 16.85 5.41
C PHE A 189 -4.32 16.29 6.09
N THR A 190 -4.33 14.96 6.33
CA THR A 190 -3.30 14.25 7.08
C THR A 190 -2.47 13.30 6.22
N GLY A 191 -2.99 12.86 5.10
CA GLY A 191 -2.27 11.97 4.17
C GLY A 191 -3.21 11.12 3.32
N VAL A 192 -2.61 10.30 2.48
CA VAL A 192 -3.30 9.39 1.57
C VAL A 192 -2.80 7.97 1.78
N ARG A 193 -3.72 7.02 1.87
CA ARG A 193 -3.42 5.60 1.94
C ARG A 193 -3.84 4.92 0.64
N LEU A 194 -2.88 4.34 -0.06
CA LEU A 194 -3.06 3.61 -1.30
C LEU A 194 -3.30 2.13 -0.99
N PHE A 195 -4.26 1.51 -1.68
CA PHE A 195 -4.56 0.09 -1.62
C PHE A 195 -4.27 -0.51 -3.00
N TRP A 196 -3.29 -1.40 -3.06
CA TRP A 196 -2.84 -1.96 -4.32
C TRP A 196 -2.40 -3.41 -4.16
N ALA A 197 -2.32 -4.14 -5.26
CA ALA A 197 -1.76 -5.49 -5.29
C ALA A 197 -0.96 -5.69 -6.58
N ARG A 198 0.03 -6.57 -6.55
CA ARG A 198 0.59 -7.13 -7.78
C ARG A 198 -0.34 -8.25 -8.26
N GLN A 199 -0.85 -8.11 -9.45
CA GLN A 199 -1.68 -9.13 -10.07
C GLN A 199 -0.88 -9.92 -11.11
N ILE A 200 -1.12 -11.22 -11.13
CA ILE A 200 -0.72 -12.06 -12.25
C ILE A 200 -1.83 -11.93 -13.30
N HIS A 201 -1.50 -11.32 -14.44
CA HIS A 201 -2.45 -11.20 -15.53
C HIS A 201 -2.79 -12.57 -16.10
N THR A 202 -4.08 -12.80 -16.34
CA THR A 202 -4.57 -13.99 -17.05
C THR A 202 -4.37 -13.83 -18.55
N GLY A 203 -4.19 -14.96 -19.26
CA GLY A 203 -4.10 -14.96 -20.72
C GLY A 203 -2.77 -14.45 -21.29
N LEU A 204 -1.71 -14.36 -20.48
CA LEU A 204 -0.36 -14.09 -20.98
C LEU A 204 0.09 -15.20 -21.92
N SER A 205 0.64 -14.83 -23.08
CA SER A 205 1.14 -15.81 -24.04
C SER A 205 2.44 -16.47 -23.56
N HIS A 206 2.58 -17.76 -23.83
CA HIS A 206 3.78 -18.53 -23.53
C HIS A 206 3.93 -19.64 -24.58
N PRO A 207 5.15 -20.18 -24.83
CA PRO A 207 5.36 -21.23 -25.84
C PRO A 207 5.12 -22.65 -25.29
N PHE A 208 4.89 -22.82 -23.99
CA PHE A 208 4.90 -24.12 -23.33
C PHE A 208 3.63 -24.92 -23.62
N ASN A 209 3.77 -26.14 -24.06
CA ASN A 209 2.68 -27.06 -24.40
C ASN A 209 2.44 -28.13 -23.32
N ASP A 210 3.27 -28.18 -22.28
CA ASP A 210 3.23 -29.17 -21.19
C ASP A 210 2.62 -28.65 -19.87
N ILE A 211 2.06 -27.44 -19.88
CA ILE A 211 1.44 -26.85 -18.66
C ILE A 211 -0.09 -26.84 -18.72
N GLY A 212 -0.70 -27.27 -19.82
CA GLY A 212 -2.16 -27.16 -20.02
C GLY A 212 -3.01 -27.99 -19.05
N SER A 213 -2.45 -29.03 -18.43
CA SER A 213 -3.12 -29.82 -17.38
C SER A 213 -2.99 -29.24 -15.96
N LEU A 214 -2.19 -28.19 -15.77
CA LEU A 214 -2.01 -27.56 -14.47
C LEU A 214 -3.22 -26.69 -14.12
N PRO A 215 -3.45 -26.41 -12.82
CA PRO A 215 -4.40 -25.40 -12.38
C PRO A 215 -4.14 -24.04 -13.06
N SER A 216 -5.19 -23.28 -13.36
CA SER A 216 -5.10 -22.00 -14.09
C SER A 216 -4.15 -21.00 -13.42
N LEU A 217 -4.10 -20.98 -12.08
CA LEU A 217 -3.17 -20.13 -11.34
C LEU A 217 -1.70 -20.45 -11.69
N TRP A 218 -1.35 -21.74 -11.78
CA TRP A 218 0.01 -22.16 -12.10
C TRP A 218 0.36 -21.84 -13.56
N GLN A 219 -0.57 -22.06 -14.48
CA GLN A 219 -0.39 -21.68 -15.89
C GLN A 219 -0.12 -20.17 -16.01
N ASN A 220 -0.94 -19.33 -15.35
CA ASN A 220 -0.77 -17.89 -15.37
C ASN A 220 0.55 -17.44 -14.70
N SER A 221 0.95 -18.09 -13.61
CA SER A 221 2.21 -17.80 -12.92
C SER A 221 3.41 -18.13 -13.79
N ILE A 222 3.40 -19.28 -14.47
CA ILE A 222 4.45 -19.69 -15.40
C ILE A 222 4.52 -18.73 -16.59
N ALA A 223 3.37 -18.36 -17.16
CA ALA A 223 3.30 -17.38 -18.24
C ALA A 223 3.84 -16.01 -17.81
N ALA A 224 3.53 -15.55 -16.60
CA ALA A 224 4.05 -14.30 -16.05
C ALA A 224 5.58 -14.35 -15.85
N LEU A 225 6.12 -15.44 -15.34
CA LEU A 225 7.57 -15.65 -15.20
C LEU A 225 8.28 -15.67 -16.54
N TYR A 226 7.66 -16.27 -17.56
CA TYR A 226 8.19 -16.27 -18.93
C TYR A 226 8.18 -14.86 -19.53
N GLN A 227 7.06 -14.15 -19.47
CA GLN A 227 6.93 -12.80 -20.01
C GLN A 227 7.85 -11.78 -19.31
N SER A 228 8.13 -11.99 -18.03
CA SER A 228 9.10 -11.15 -17.28
C SER A 228 10.56 -11.57 -17.51
N GLY A 229 10.83 -12.56 -18.34
CA GLY A 229 12.19 -13.02 -18.66
C GLY A 229 12.88 -13.76 -17.51
N ILE A 230 12.16 -14.11 -16.44
CA ILE A 230 12.72 -14.86 -15.30
C ILE A 230 13.01 -16.29 -15.69
N THR A 231 12.11 -16.91 -16.43
CA THR A 231 12.30 -18.27 -16.98
C THR A 231 12.21 -18.28 -18.50
N SER A 232 12.88 -19.25 -19.13
CA SER A 232 12.75 -19.56 -20.56
C SER A 232 12.23 -20.97 -20.79
N GLY A 233 11.89 -21.72 -19.72
CA GLY A 233 11.57 -23.13 -19.78
C GLY A 233 12.81 -24.03 -19.79
N THR A 234 12.58 -25.31 -19.94
CA THR A 234 13.64 -26.33 -20.09
C THR A 234 14.00 -26.59 -21.57
N SER A 235 13.11 -26.21 -22.49
CA SER A 235 13.33 -26.12 -23.93
C SER A 235 12.50 -24.98 -24.52
N SER A 236 12.54 -24.82 -25.85
CA SER A 236 11.78 -23.76 -26.54
C SER A 236 10.27 -23.82 -26.33
N ASN A 237 9.73 -24.99 -26.02
CA ASN A 237 8.28 -25.22 -25.90
C ASN A 237 7.87 -26.08 -24.69
N THR A 238 8.79 -26.31 -23.74
CA THR A 238 8.56 -27.12 -22.54
C THR A 238 9.00 -26.36 -21.31
N TYR A 239 8.16 -26.33 -20.27
CA TYR A 239 8.46 -25.78 -18.96
C TYR A 239 8.99 -26.84 -17.99
N SER A 240 8.50 -28.08 -18.12
CA SER A 240 8.78 -29.22 -17.24
C SER A 240 8.36 -28.96 -15.77
N PRO A 241 7.06 -28.71 -15.50
CA PRO A 241 6.58 -28.26 -14.22
C PRO A 241 6.89 -29.20 -13.05
N ASN A 242 7.07 -30.47 -13.31
CA ASN A 242 7.38 -31.50 -12.32
C ASN A 242 8.89 -31.79 -12.18
N ALA A 243 9.76 -31.09 -12.92
CA ALA A 243 11.19 -31.27 -12.81
C ALA A 243 11.78 -30.52 -11.62
N TYR A 244 12.81 -31.11 -11.02
CA TYR A 244 13.52 -30.45 -9.92
C TYR A 244 14.32 -29.24 -10.43
N VAL A 245 14.30 -28.18 -9.62
CA VAL A 245 15.13 -26.99 -9.84
C VAL A 245 16.42 -27.13 -9.00
N THR A 246 17.56 -27.01 -9.67
CA THR A 246 18.85 -27.00 -8.97
C THR A 246 19.02 -25.69 -8.18
N ARG A 247 19.90 -25.72 -7.15
CA ARG A 247 20.25 -24.48 -6.41
C ARG A 247 20.78 -23.37 -7.33
N GLY A 248 21.55 -23.73 -8.35
CA GLY A 248 22.07 -22.77 -9.33
C GLY A 248 20.94 -22.12 -10.16
N GLN A 249 20.00 -22.92 -10.66
CA GLN A 249 18.84 -22.40 -11.38
C GLN A 249 17.96 -21.51 -10.49
N MET A 250 17.74 -21.91 -9.24
CA MET A 250 16.98 -21.08 -8.29
C MET A 250 17.69 -19.76 -8.02
N ALA A 251 19.01 -19.74 -7.87
CA ALA A 251 19.78 -18.51 -7.69
C ALA A 251 19.61 -17.56 -8.89
N VAL A 252 19.62 -18.08 -10.12
CA VAL A 252 19.39 -17.29 -11.33
C VAL A 252 17.96 -16.71 -11.35
N PHE A 253 16.95 -17.53 -11.01
CA PHE A 253 15.55 -17.07 -10.96
C PHE A 253 15.36 -15.95 -9.93
N LEU A 254 15.93 -16.12 -8.73
CA LEU A 254 15.87 -15.09 -7.69
C LEU A 254 16.60 -13.81 -8.09
N ALA A 255 17.81 -13.92 -8.68
CA ALA A 255 18.56 -12.77 -9.15
C ALA A 255 17.76 -11.96 -10.19
N LYS A 256 17.16 -12.64 -11.18
CA LYS A 256 16.30 -11.99 -12.16
C LYS A 256 15.05 -11.38 -11.54
N ALA A 257 14.36 -12.11 -10.65
CA ALA A 257 13.16 -11.63 -9.99
C ALA A 257 13.40 -10.39 -9.11
N LEU A 258 14.57 -10.30 -8.49
CA LEU A 258 15.01 -9.17 -7.67
C LEU A 258 15.68 -8.05 -8.48
N GLY A 259 15.82 -8.22 -9.81
CA GLY A 259 16.49 -7.25 -10.66
C GLY A 259 18.00 -7.13 -10.38
N LEU A 260 18.62 -8.19 -9.82
CA LEU A 260 20.07 -8.20 -9.52
C LEU A 260 20.92 -8.60 -10.73
N TYR A 261 20.25 -9.00 -11.82
CA TYR A 261 20.94 -9.41 -13.03
C TYR A 261 21.10 -8.23 -13.97
N TRP A 262 22.29 -7.65 -13.97
CA TRP A 262 22.74 -6.77 -15.04
C TRP A 262 24.21 -7.05 -15.33
N SER A 263 24.53 -7.10 -16.58
CA SER A 263 25.91 -7.01 -17.05
C SER A 263 26.19 -5.54 -17.36
N TYR A 264 27.01 -4.87 -16.56
CA TYR A 264 27.61 -3.62 -17.00
C TYR A 264 28.76 -3.98 -17.96
N PRO A 265 28.71 -3.55 -19.23
CA PRO A 265 29.91 -3.52 -20.03
C PRO A 265 30.82 -2.43 -19.42
N TYR A 266 31.93 -2.82 -18.83
CA TYR A 266 33.02 -1.92 -18.52
C TYR A 266 33.79 -1.61 -19.80
#